data_6bee6568ba4026f21e22a603fc2b5e90
#
_entry.id   6bee6568ba4026f21e22a603fc2b5e90
#
_cell.length_a   1.000
_cell.length_b   1.000
_cell.length_c   1.000
_cell.angle_alpha   90.00
_cell.angle_beta   90.00
_cell.angle_gamma   90.00
#
_symmetry.space_group_name_H-M   'P 1'
#
loop_
_entity.id
_entity.type
_entity.pdbx_description
1 polymer ?
#
loop_
_entity_poly.entity_id
_entity_poly.type
_entity_poly.pdbx_seq_one_letter_code
_entity_poly.pdbx_strand_id
1 'polypeptide(L)' 'VEVDAALERADGRVAGVEVKASATVRRDDFRALRLLERQTGDAFTVGVVLYTGDQSLSFGPRLKALPVSALWRPRLW' A
#
# COMPACT_ATOMS: atom_id res chain seq x y z
N VAL A 1 2.20 -10.84 -10.59
CA VAL A 1 1.83 -10.43 -9.23
C VAL A 1 0.48 -9.73 -9.27
N GLU A 2 -0.37 -10.03 -8.30
CA GLU A 2 -1.67 -9.40 -8.24
C GLU A 2 -1.72 -8.43 -7.08
N VAL A 3 -1.85 -7.15 -7.41
CA VAL A 3 -2.25 -6.13 -6.46
C VAL A 3 -3.52 -5.48 -7.01
N ASP A 4 -4.33 -4.88 -6.14
CA ASP A 4 -5.59 -4.29 -6.59
C ASP A 4 -5.35 -3.14 -7.55
N ALA A 5 -4.31 -2.36 -7.32
CA ALA A 5 -3.94 -1.28 -8.23
C ALA A 5 -2.44 -1.08 -8.18
N ALA A 6 -1.84 -0.92 -9.34
CA ALA A 6 -0.45 -0.51 -9.46
C ALA A 6 -0.43 0.80 -10.22
N LEU A 7 0.21 1.80 -9.63
CA LEU A 7 0.28 3.14 -10.20
C LEU A 7 1.69 3.39 -10.68
N GLU A 8 1.82 3.86 -11.91
CA GLU A 8 3.12 4.12 -12.49
C GLU A 8 3.19 5.56 -12.94
N ARG A 9 4.24 6.25 -12.52
CA ARG A 9 4.50 7.61 -12.96
C ARG A 9 5.24 7.61 -14.29
N ALA A 10 5.23 8.77 -14.94
CA ALA A 10 5.92 8.91 -16.23
C ALA A 10 7.43 8.66 -16.10
N ASP A 11 7.99 8.84 -14.92
CA ASP A 11 9.41 8.59 -14.68
C ASP A 11 9.72 7.13 -14.33
N GLY A 12 8.73 6.25 -14.41
CA GLY A 12 8.90 4.82 -14.15
C GLY A 12 8.70 4.41 -12.70
N ARG A 13 8.42 5.35 -11.79
CA ARG A 13 8.20 5.01 -10.38
C ARG A 13 6.87 4.29 -10.22
N VAL A 14 6.83 3.34 -9.30
CA VAL A 14 5.69 2.43 -9.13
C VAL A 14 5.23 2.48 -7.69
N ALA A 15 3.93 2.51 -7.49
CA ALA A 15 3.31 2.32 -6.18
C ALA A 15 2.23 1.25 -6.31
N GLY A 16 2.04 0.46 -5.26
CA GLY A 16 1.02 -0.58 -5.24
C GLY A 16 0.02 -0.33 -4.13
N VAL A 17 -1.23 -0.67 -4.38
CA VAL A 17 -2.30 -0.52 -3.40
C VAL A 17 -3.12 -1.79 -3.39
N GLU A 18 -3.41 -2.29 -2.18
CA GLU A 18 -4.35 -3.38 -1.97
C GLU A 18 -5.39 -2.96 -0.97
N VAL A 19 -6.61 -3.43 -1.16
CA VAL A 19 -7.71 -3.15 -0.23
C VAL A 19 -8.03 -4.44 0.52
N LYS A 20 -8.16 -4.32 1.83
CA LYS A 20 -8.53 -5.45 2.68
C LYS A 20 -9.72 -5.06 3.55
N ALA A 21 -10.81 -5.81 3.41
CA ALA A 21 -12.02 -5.56 4.20
C ALA A 21 -11.89 -6.22 5.58
N SER A 22 -11.00 -5.69 6.39
CA SER A 22 -10.74 -6.23 7.72
C SER A 22 -10.14 -5.11 8.57
N ALA A 23 -10.42 -5.15 9.87
CA ALA A 23 -9.82 -4.23 10.81
C ALA A 23 -8.43 -4.69 11.27
N THR A 24 -7.99 -5.87 10.82
CA THR A 24 -6.71 -6.44 11.19
C THR A 24 -5.85 -6.60 9.94
N VAL A 25 -4.58 -6.18 10.03
CA VAL A 25 -3.60 -6.32 8.96
C VAL A 25 -2.42 -7.11 9.48
N ARG A 26 -1.94 -8.07 8.67
CA ARG A 26 -0.82 -8.92 9.01
C ARG A 26 0.24 -8.83 7.93
N ARG A 27 1.43 -9.34 8.24
CA ARG A 27 2.53 -9.32 7.28
C ARG A 27 2.17 -10.02 5.97
N ASP A 28 1.41 -11.11 6.05
CA ASP A 28 1.00 -11.86 4.86
C ASP A 28 0.15 -11.02 3.92
N ASP A 29 -0.52 -10.02 4.42
CA ASP A 29 -1.34 -9.15 3.58
C ASP A 29 -0.51 -8.32 2.62
N PHE A 30 0.80 -8.26 2.84
CA PHE A 30 1.73 -7.52 1.98
C PHE A 30 2.46 -8.40 1.00
N ARG A 31 2.09 -9.68 0.88
CA ARG A 31 2.84 -10.61 0.03
C ARG A 31 2.95 -10.14 -1.41
N ALA A 32 1.82 -9.74 -2.00
CA ALA A 32 1.82 -9.30 -3.39
C ALA A 32 2.58 -7.99 -3.55
N LEU A 33 2.47 -7.09 -2.58
CA LEU A 33 3.21 -5.83 -2.61
C LEU A 33 4.70 -6.06 -2.47
N ARG A 34 5.12 -7.02 -1.64
CA ARG A 34 6.53 -7.35 -1.53
C ARG A 34 7.08 -7.94 -2.82
N LEU A 35 6.26 -8.73 -3.51
CA LEU A 35 6.67 -9.28 -4.79
C LEU A 35 6.82 -8.18 -5.82
N LEU A 36 5.88 -7.23 -5.85
CA LEU A 36 5.98 -6.07 -6.73
C LEU A 36 7.24 -5.27 -6.44
N GLU A 37 7.54 -5.07 -5.16
CA GLU A 37 8.76 -4.37 -4.76
C GLU A 37 10.01 -5.07 -5.29
N ARG A 38 10.05 -6.40 -5.16
CA ARG A 38 11.21 -7.15 -5.65
C ARG A 38 11.34 -7.08 -7.16
N GLN A 39 10.22 -7.07 -7.87
CA GLN A 39 10.22 -7.03 -9.33
C GLN A 39 10.61 -5.66 -9.88
N THR A 40 10.28 -4.60 -9.16
CA THR A 40 10.52 -3.25 -9.65
C THR A 40 11.75 -2.58 -9.02
N GLY A 41 12.26 -3.13 -7.92
CA GLY A 41 13.49 -2.65 -7.31
C GLY A 41 13.41 -1.20 -6.91
N ASP A 42 14.37 -0.41 -7.39
CA ASP A 42 14.47 1.00 -7.01
C ASP A 42 13.30 1.84 -7.53
N ALA A 43 12.56 1.34 -8.52
CA ALA A 43 11.40 2.04 -9.02
C ALA A 43 10.22 1.98 -8.05
N PHE A 44 10.23 1.02 -7.12
CA PHE A 44 9.14 0.88 -6.16
C PHE A 44 9.20 2.03 -5.14
N THR A 45 8.11 2.76 -5.01
CA THR A 45 8.04 3.90 -4.10
C THR A 45 7.40 3.51 -2.78
N VAL A 46 6.21 2.92 -2.84
CA VAL A 46 5.45 2.56 -1.65
C VAL A 46 4.41 1.50 -2.00
N GLY A 47 4.14 0.62 -1.05
CA GLY A 47 3.04 -0.31 -1.11
C GLY A 47 2.12 -0.06 0.07
N VAL A 48 0.83 0.04 -0.19
CA VAL A 48 -0.16 0.38 0.81
C VAL A 48 -1.25 -0.67 0.84
N VAL A 49 -1.58 -1.14 2.04
CA VAL A 49 -2.81 -1.90 2.27
C VAL A 49 -3.80 -0.96 2.93
N LEU A 50 -4.93 -0.74 2.27
CA LEU A 50 -6.03 0.03 2.84
C LEU A 50 -6.95 -0.93 3.57
N TYR A 51 -7.23 -0.65 4.82
CA TYR A 51 -8.02 -1.57 5.64
C TYR A 51 -9.04 -0.79 6.46
N THR A 52 -9.89 -1.49 7.20
CA THR A 52 -10.99 -0.84 7.92
C THR A 52 -10.64 -0.48 9.37
N GLY A 53 -9.41 -0.72 9.79
CA GLY A 53 -8.95 -0.23 11.08
C GLY A 53 -8.75 1.27 11.08
N ASP A 54 -8.32 1.80 12.22
CA ASP A 54 -8.25 3.25 12.41
C ASP A 54 -6.82 3.77 12.61
N GLN A 55 -5.81 2.93 12.44
CA GLN A 55 -4.42 3.32 12.68
C GLN A 55 -3.56 3.14 11.44
N SER A 56 -2.59 4.03 11.28
CA SER A 56 -1.56 3.89 10.27
C SER A 56 -0.44 3.04 10.84
N LEU A 57 -0.09 1.97 10.14
CA LEU A 57 0.89 1.01 10.61
C LEU A 57 2.01 0.85 9.58
N SER A 58 3.23 0.67 10.06
CA SER A 58 4.38 0.44 9.19
C SER A 58 4.72 -1.05 9.18
N PHE A 59 4.91 -1.61 7.98
CA PHE A 59 5.33 -3.00 7.81
C PHE A 59 6.66 -3.08 7.05
N GLY A 60 7.39 -1.99 7.02
CA GLY A 60 8.68 -1.89 6.36
C GLY A 60 8.93 -0.47 5.92
N PRO A 61 10.12 -0.18 5.38
CA PRO A 61 10.45 1.20 4.99
C PRO A 61 9.51 1.74 3.93
N ARG A 62 8.96 0.87 3.08
CA ARG A 62 8.10 1.28 1.96
C ARG A 62 6.77 0.56 1.95
N LEU A 63 6.36 -0.02 3.09
CA LEU A 63 5.11 -0.78 3.19
C LEU A 63 4.31 -0.25 4.36
N LYS A 64 3.08 0.18 4.09
CA LYS A 64 2.23 0.79 5.10
C LYS A 64 0.81 0.25 5.02
N ALA A 65 0.16 0.18 6.18
CA ALA A 65 -1.28 -0.04 6.24
C ALA A 65 -1.91 1.28 6.64
N LEU A 66 -2.94 1.70 5.92
CA LEU A 66 -3.63 2.95 6.17
C LEU A 66 -5.13 2.69 6.27
N PRO A 67 -5.83 3.43 7.14
CA PRO A 67 -7.29 3.33 7.16
C PRO A 67 -7.88 3.72 5.82
N VAL A 68 -8.84 2.94 5.33
CA VAL A 68 -9.50 3.27 4.08
C VAL A 68 -10.22 4.64 4.19
N SER A 69 -10.62 5.03 5.40
CA SER A 69 -11.23 6.34 5.62
C SER A 69 -10.30 7.49 5.29
N ALA A 70 -9.00 7.26 5.22
CA ALA A 70 -8.06 8.32 4.87
C ALA A 70 -8.25 8.81 3.43
N LEU A 71 -8.92 8.02 2.58
CA LEU A 71 -9.11 8.39 1.18
C LEU A 71 -10.06 9.57 1.00
N TRP A 72 -11.01 9.75 1.90
CA TRP A 72 -11.99 10.82 1.76
C TRP A 72 -12.12 11.68 2.99
N ARG A 73 -11.15 11.60 3.88
CA ARG A 73 -11.09 12.53 4.98
C ARG A 73 -10.69 13.89 4.45
N PRO A 74 -11.45 14.95 4.76
CA PRO A 74 -11.07 16.26 4.28
C PRO A 74 -9.70 16.64 4.80
N ARG A 75 -8.87 17.17 3.92
CA ARG A 75 -7.54 17.61 4.28
C ARG A 75 -7.61 19.08 4.64
N LEU A 76 -7.24 19.36 5.85
CA LEU A 76 -7.14 20.74 6.31
C LEU A 76 -5.69 21.16 6.45
N TRP A 77 -4.88 20.42 5.82
CA TRP A 77 -3.45 20.65 5.87
C TRP A 77 -2.95 21.49 4.73
#